data_26d1f005858f05dae92ff7043b358a46
#
_entry.id   26d1f005858f05dae92ff7043b358a46
#
_cell.length_a   1.000
_cell.length_b   1.000
_cell.length_c   1.000
_cell.angle_alpha   90.00
_cell.angle_beta   90.00
_cell.angle_gamma   90.00
#
_symmetry.space_group_name_H-M   'P 1'
#
loop_
_entity.id
_entity.type
_entity.pdbx_description
1 polymer ?
#
loop_
_entity_poly.entity_id
_entity_poly.type
_entity_poly.pdbx_seq_one_letter_code
_entity_poly.pdbx_strand_id
1 'polypeptide(L)'
;MKKLNHIGIFLVCLFITIQSFASEPIRVACIGNTITYGTFIPNREMNCYPAQLQAYLGDGYEVKNFGASGRTILSKGDYPYSETDTYKASLEYQPDIVLIKLGTNDTKPQNWKYKNEFKDNYQTLIDTYQNLKSHPRIILLTPIRCFLPEGSEINAQLIENEVRPTVEELAWKNQLEIINLFNLFGDQWDSVMLPDKLHPS
;
A
#
# COMPACT_ATOMS: atom_id res chain seq x y z
N MET A 1 49.78 -11.08 -71.52
CA MET A 1 48.94 -10.03 -70.90
C MET A 1 47.82 -10.71 -70.14
N LYS A 2 47.94 -10.85 -68.82
CA LYS A 2 46.91 -11.46 -67.93
C LYS A 2 46.06 -10.33 -67.34
N LYS A 3 44.74 -10.34 -67.60
CA LYS A 3 43.75 -9.43 -66.97
C LYS A 3 43.48 -9.88 -65.55
N LEU A 4 43.75 -9.01 -64.58
CA LEU A 4 43.45 -9.21 -63.15
C LEU A 4 41.97 -8.79 -62.91
N ASN A 5 41.14 -9.73 -62.60
CA ASN A 5 39.73 -9.45 -62.17
C ASN A 5 39.72 -9.04 -60.73
N HIS A 6 39.30 -7.82 -60.41
CA HIS A 6 39.04 -7.34 -59.08
C HIS A 6 37.64 -7.77 -58.64
N ILE A 7 37.57 -8.74 -57.74
CA ILE A 7 36.33 -9.10 -57.07
C ILE A 7 36.21 -8.17 -55.85
N GLY A 8 35.30 -7.20 -55.97
CA GLY A 8 34.94 -6.34 -54.84
C GLY A 8 34.07 -7.11 -53.83
N ILE A 9 34.62 -7.31 -52.63
CA ILE A 9 33.84 -7.89 -51.53
C ILE A 9 33.02 -6.76 -50.90
N PHE A 10 31.67 -6.78 -51.09
CA PHE A 10 30.73 -5.89 -50.39
C PHE A 10 30.49 -6.46 -48.98
N LEU A 11 31.09 -5.83 -47.99
CA LEU A 11 30.82 -6.15 -46.56
C LEU A 11 29.52 -5.45 -46.18
N VAL A 12 28.41 -6.18 -46.15
CA VAL A 12 27.12 -5.67 -45.59
C VAL A 12 27.20 -5.80 -44.10
N CYS A 13 27.48 -4.70 -43.40
CA CYS A 13 27.36 -4.61 -41.93
C CYS A 13 25.87 -4.56 -41.57
N LEU A 14 25.32 -5.70 -41.14
CA LEU A 14 23.97 -5.79 -40.58
C LEU A 14 24.00 -5.20 -39.17
N PHE A 15 23.58 -3.94 -39.01
CA PHE A 15 23.35 -3.34 -37.69
C PHE A 15 22.08 -3.93 -37.11
N ILE A 16 22.20 -4.95 -36.27
CA ILE A 16 21.11 -5.42 -35.41
C ILE A 16 20.97 -4.42 -34.27
N THR A 17 20.03 -3.50 -34.37
CA THR A 17 19.62 -2.66 -33.24
C THR A 17 18.86 -3.56 -32.26
N ILE A 18 19.52 -3.98 -31.17
CA ILE A 18 18.87 -4.60 -30.03
C ILE A 18 18.06 -3.49 -29.36
N GLN A 19 16.78 -3.39 -29.73
CA GLN A 19 15.85 -2.60 -28.92
C GLN A 19 15.67 -3.33 -27.59
N SER A 20 16.31 -2.82 -26.54
CA SER A 20 16.01 -3.22 -25.17
C SER A 20 14.58 -2.74 -24.88
N PHE A 21 13.62 -3.63 -24.95
CA PHE A 21 12.30 -3.37 -24.38
C PHE A 21 12.47 -3.36 -22.86
N ALA A 22 12.64 -2.19 -22.29
CA ALA A 22 12.46 -2.04 -20.85
C ALA A 22 11.01 -2.47 -20.56
N SER A 23 10.82 -3.49 -19.72
CA SER A 23 9.48 -3.86 -19.26
C SER A 23 8.88 -2.68 -18.48
N GLU A 24 7.60 -2.41 -18.68
CA GLU A 24 6.88 -1.44 -17.85
C GLU A 24 7.08 -1.79 -16.36
N PRO A 25 7.28 -0.80 -15.49
CA PRO A 25 7.48 -1.05 -14.07
C PRO A 25 6.23 -1.66 -13.44
N ILE A 26 6.42 -2.55 -12.47
CA ILE A 26 5.33 -3.12 -11.68
C ILE A 26 4.72 -2.01 -10.81
N ARG A 27 3.44 -1.74 -10.99
CA ARG A 27 2.72 -0.66 -10.30
C ARG A 27 2.26 -1.12 -8.93
N VAL A 28 2.69 -0.42 -7.89
CA VAL A 28 2.35 -0.70 -6.48
C VAL A 28 1.52 0.43 -5.91
N ALA A 29 0.31 0.13 -5.44
CA ALA A 29 -0.56 1.08 -4.76
C ALA A 29 -0.51 0.86 -3.24
N CYS A 30 -0.10 1.88 -2.48
CA CYS A 30 -0.13 1.87 -1.02
C CYS A 30 -1.40 2.56 -0.53
N ILE A 31 -2.41 1.78 -0.15
CA ILE A 31 -3.73 2.21 0.31
C ILE A 31 -3.72 2.33 1.84
N GLY A 32 -4.21 3.44 2.38
CA GLY A 32 -4.27 3.57 3.83
C GLY A 32 -4.65 4.94 4.35
N ASN A 33 -4.45 5.11 5.66
CA ASN A 33 -4.76 6.31 6.40
C ASN A 33 -3.51 7.21 6.63
N THR A 34 -3.47 7.89 7.75
CA THR A 34 -2.45 8.84 8.19
C THR A 34 -1.03 8.26 8.10
N ILE A 35 -0.84 7.00 8.50
CA ILE A 35 0.48 6.34 8.49
C ILE A 35 0.95 6.08 7.05
N THR A 36 0.04 5.66 6.17
CA THR A 36 0.36 5.50 4.74
C THR A 36 0.63 6.85 4.09
N TYR A 37 -0.18 7.86 4.39
CA TYR A 37 0.06 9.22 3.93
C TYR A 37 1.44 9.74 4.36
N GLY A 38 1.88 9.41 5.59
CA GLY A 38 3.13 9.91 6.18
C GLY A 38 2.94 11.21 6.93
N THR A 39 1.81 11.37 7.65
CA THR A 39 1.56 12.54 8.51
C THR A 39 2.62 12.62 9.60
N PHE A 40 3.12 13.82 9.86
CA PHE A 40 4.21 14.14 10.80
C PHE A 40 5.60 13.63 10.41
N ILE A 41 5.75 12.92 9.29
CA ILE A 41 7.07 12.50 8.81
C ILE A 41 7.75 13.68 8.12
N PRO A 42 8.92 14.12 8.61
CA PRO A 42 9.72 15.17 7.95
C PRO A 42 10.11 14.75 6.53
N ASN A 43 10.04 15.70 5.59
CA ASN A 43 10.31 15.43 4.17
C ASN A 43 9.51 14.21 3.67
N ARG A 44 8.20 14.22 3.90
CA ARG A 44 7.25 13.13 3.63
C ARG A 44 7.45 12.49 2.25
N GLU A 45 7.72 13.29 1.23
CA GLU A 45 7.91 12.83 -0.16
C GLU A 45 9.09 11.86 -0.31
N MET A 46 10.02 11.86 0.64
CA MET A 46 11.20 10.98 0.66
C MET A 46 11.12 9.94 1.78
N ASN A 47 10.46 10.27 2.90
CA ASN A 47 10.59 9.51 4.14
C ASN A 47 9.33 8.72 4.55
N CYS A 48 8.15 8.98 3.95
CA CYS A 48 7.00 8.11 4.20
C CYS A 48 7.27 6.69 3.67
N TYR A 49 6.65 5.68 4.27
CA TYR A 49 6.97 4.30 3.91
C TYR A 49 6.77 3.98 2.41
N PRO A 50 5.77 4.53 1.69
CA PRO A 50 5.67 4.26 0.24
C PRO A 50 6.85 4.81 -0.55
N ALA A 51 7.40 5.98 -0.17
CA ALA A 51 8.59 6.53 -0.80
C ALA A 51 9.85 5.70 -0.48
N GLN A 52 9.98 5.24 0.77
CA GLN A 52 11.07 4.33 1.16
C GLN A 52 10.95 2.99 0.44
N LEU A 53 9.74 2.46 0.27
CA LEU A 53 9.48 1.25 -0.49
C LEU A 53 9.90 1.42 -1.96
N GLN A 54 9.58 2.57 -2.58
CA GLN A 54 10.05 2.89 -3.94
C GLN A 54 11.58 2.88 -4.02
N ALA A 55 12.24 3.56 -3.09
CA ALA A 55 13.69 3.62 -3.05
C ALA A 55 14.34 2.23 -2.88
N TYR A 56 13.72 1.36 -2.09
CA TYR A 56 14.19 -0.01 -1.84
C TYR A 56 13.97 -0.93 -3.04
N LEU A 57 12.83 -0.83 -3.73
CA LEU A 57 12.47 -1.69 -4.86
C LEU A 57 13.17 -1.27 -6.17
N GLY A 58 13.55 0.00 -6.30
CA GLY A 58 14.23 0.52 -7.50
C GLY A 58 13.32 0.69 -8.72
N ASP A 59 13.96 0.88 -9.90
CA ASP A 59 13.30 1.31 -11.14
C ASP A 59 12.38 0.24 -11.78
N GLY A 60 12.46 -1.01 -11.34
CA GLY A 60 11.55 -2.07 -11.78
C GLY A 60 10.14 -1.95 -11.21
N TYR A 61 9.90 -1.01 -10.30
CA TYR A 61 8.62 -0.76 -9.65
C TYR A 61 8.25 0.71 -9.69
N GLU A 62 6.95 0.99 -9.75
CA GLU A 62 6.38 2.33 -9.57
C GLU A 62 5.45 2.29 -8.34
N VAL A 63 5.92 2.82 -7.20
CA VAL A 63 5.16 2.83 -5.94
C VAL A 63 4.45 4.16 -5.78
N LYS A 64 3.12 4.13 -5.65
CA LYS A 64 2.32 5.34 -5.38
C LYS A 64 1.66 5.30 -4.02
N ASN A 65 1.71 6.46 -3.36
CA ASN A 65 1.10 6.70 -2.07
C ASN A 65 -0.36 7.16 -2.26
N PHE A 66 -1.30 6.29 -1.95
CA PHE A 66 -2.74 6.57 -1.91
C PHE A 66 -3.25 6.61 -0.46
N GLY A 67 -2.42 7.03 0.46
CA GLY A 67 -2.81 7.31 1.84
C GLY A 67 -3.63 8.60 1.96
N ALA A 68 -4.64 8.60 2.81
CA ALA A 68 -5.44 9.76 3.13
C ALA A 68 -5.67 9.84 4.65
N SER A 69 -5.23 10.94 5.28
CA SER A 69 -5.25 11.08 6.74
C SER A 69 -6.66 11.03 7.32
N GLY A 70 -6.80 10.39 8.48
CA GLY A 70 -8.05 10.32 9.24
C GLY A 70 -9.11 9.37 8.67
N ARG A 71 -8.82 8.64 7.59
CA ARG A 71 -9.84 7.85 6.88
C ARG A 71 -10.18 6.54 7.55
N THR A 72 -11.46 6.17 7.40
CA THR A 72 -12.07 4.93 7.91
C THR A 72 -12.38 3.95 6.79
N ILE A 73 -12.48 2.67 7.13
CA ILE A 73 -13.09 1.62 6.30
C ILE A 73 -14.61 1.76 6.34
N LEU A 74 -15.16 2.04 7.54
CA LEU A 74 -16.58 2.20 7.74
C LEU A 74 -17.14 3.30 6.83
N SER A 75 -18.07 2.94 5.96
CA SER A 75 -18.76 3.85 5.05
C SER A 75 -19.65 4.87 5.78
N LYS A 76 -20.07 4.55 7.01
CA LYS A 76 -20.79 5.43 7.91
C LYS A 76 -19.89 6.14 8.94
N GLY A 77 -18.58 6.00 8.78
CA GLY A 77 -17.59 6.71 9.60
C GLY A 77 -17.57 8.20 9.31
N ASP A 78 -16.84 8.94 10.15
CA ASP A 78 -16.72 10.40 10.00
C ASP A 78 -16.03 10.82 8.69
N TYR A 79 -15.07 10.01 8.20
CA TYR A 79 -14.31 10.30 6.98
C TYR A 79 -14.04 9.01 6.19
N PRO A 80 -15.01 8.45 5.43
CA PRO A 80 -14.82 7.21 4.67
C PRO A 80 -13.70 7.32 3.63
N TYR A 81 -12.83 6.33 3.55
CA TYR A 81 -11.78 6.28 2.54
C TYR A 81 -12.36 6.19 1.12
N SER A 82 -13.42 5.42 0.95
CA SER A 82 -14.12 5.22 -0.33
C SER A 82 -14.69 6.49 -0.97
N GLU A 83 -14.86 7.57 -0.19
CA GLU A 83 -15.36 8.85 -0.68
C GLU A 83 -14.25 9.81 -1.15
N THR A 84 -12.97 9.43 -1.00
CA THR A 84 -11.85 10.29 -1.35
C THR A 84 -11.52 10.25 -2.85
N ASP A 85 -11.01 11.36 -3.37
CA ASP A 85 -10.42 11.38 -4.72
C ASP A 85 -9.16 10.51 -4.79
N THR A 86 -8.44 10.38 -3.68
CA THR A 86 -7.29 9.46 -3.54
C THR A 86 -7.70 8.01 -3.79
N TYR A 87 -8.85 7.57 -3.26
CA TYR A 87 -9.40 6.25 -3.56
C TYR A 87 -9.70 6.07 -5.04
N LYS A 88 -10.42 7.02 -5.66
CA LYS A 88 -10.73 6.97 -7.09
C LYS A 88 -9.46 6.89 -7.94
N ALA A 89 -8.47 7.76 -7.64
CA ALA A 89 -7.19 7.75 -8.34
C ALA A 89 -6.44 6.42 -8.18
N SER A 90 -6.55 5.75 -7.04
CA SER A 90 -5.93 4.44 -6.82
C SER A 90 -6.55 3.35 -7.69
N LEU A 91 -7.86 3.41 -7.96
CA LEU A 91 -8.53 2.49 -8.87
C LEU A 91 -8.16 2.76 -10.33
N GLU A 92 -8.10 4.05 -10.74
CA GLU A 92 -7.68 4.46 -12.09
C GLU A 92 -6.23 4.09 -12.39
N TYR A 93 -5.39 4.05 -11.37
CA TYR A 93 -3.97 3.66 -11.49
C TYR A 93 -3.80 2.22 -12.00
N GLN A 94 -4.80 1.35 -11.83
CA GLN A 94 -4.77 -0.06 -12.24
C GLN A 94 -3.49 -0.76 -11.75
N PRO A 95 -3.26 -0.81 -10.43
CA PRO A 95 -2.02 -1.35 -9.86
C PRO A 95 -1.87 -2.85 -10.15
N ASP A 96 -0.63 -3.35 -10.15
CA ASP A 96 -0.30 -4.78 -10.21
C ASP A 96 -0.18 -5.38 -8.79
N ILE A 97 0.14 -4.52 -7.80
CA ILE A 97 0.18 -4.89 -6.38
C ILE A 97 -0.55 -3.82 -5.56
N VAL A 98 -1.36 -4.25 -4.59
CA VAL A 98 -2.07 -3.36 -3.67
C VAL A 98 -1.73 -3.72 -2.23
N LEU A 99 -1.21 -2.76 -1.47
CA LEU A 99 -0.98 -2.86 -0.04
C LEU A 99 -2.11 -2.12 0.69
N ILE A 100 -2.90 -2.79 1.54
CA ILE A 100 -4.04 -2.17 2.24
C ILE A 100 -3.76 -2.12 3.74
N LYS A 101 -3.73 -0.90 4.31
CA LYS A 101 -3.55 -0.64 5.74
C LYS A 101 -4.56 0.40 6.24
N LEU A 102 -5.73 -0.07 6.67
CA LEU A 102 -6.82 0.75 7.21
C LEU A 102 -7.36 0.11 8.52
N GLY A 103 -8.31 0.78 9.18
CA GLY A 103 -9.01 0.30 10.37
C GLY A 103 -8.67 1.05 11.66
N THR A 104 -7.57 1.81 11.73
CA THR A 104 -7.17 2.54 12.93
C THR A 104 -8.19 3.61 13.33
N ASN A 105 -8.63 4.44 12.39
CA ASN A 105 -9.59 5.55 12.66
C ASN A 105 -11.02 5.04 12.91
N ASP A 106 -11.30 3.82 12.52
CA ASP A 106 -12.58 3.16 12.76
C ASP A 106 -12.85 2.95 14.25
N THR A 107 -11.79 2.84 15.07
CA THR A 107 -11.89 2.64 16.51
C THR A 107 -12.34 3.86 17.31
N LYS A 108 -12.46 5.04 16.66
CA LYS A 108 -13.02 6.23 17.31
C LYS A 108 -14.48 5.95 17.73
N PRO A 109 -14.92 6.45 18.91
CA PRO A 109 -16.27 6.16 19.42
C PRO A 109 -17.39 6.48 18.44
N GLN A 110 -17.30 7.60 17.71
CA GLN A 110 -18.29 8.01 16.70
C GLN A 110 -18.35 7.07 15.49
N ASN A 111 -17.28 6.33 15.21
CA ASN A 111 -17.19 5.38 14.09
C ASN A 111 -17.52 3.96 14.57
N TRP A 112 -16.98 3.54 15.71
CA TRP A 112 -17.08 2.17 16.18
C TRP A 112 -18.52 1.74 16.57
N LYS A 113 -19.43 2.70 16.74
CA LYS A 113 -20.85 2.40 16.87
C LYS A 113 -21.42 1.63 15.67
N TYR A 114 -20.74 1.68 14.52
CA TYR A 114 -21.09 0.94 13.30
C TYR A 114 -20.23 -0.32 13.09
N LYS A 115 -19.55 -0.80 14.12
CA LYS A 115 -18.58 -1.92 14.05
C LYS A 115 -19.11 -3.19 13.37
N ASN A 116 -20.42 -3.45 13.47
CA ASN A 116 -21.03 -4.60 12.83
C ASN A 116 -20.93 -4.58 11.29
N GLU A 117 -20.68 -3.43 10.70
CA GLU A 117 -20.47 -3.24 9.26
C GLU A 117 -18.99 -3.25 8.87
N PHE A 118 -18.07 -3.24 9.83
CA PHE A 118 -16.63 -3.06 9.58
C PHE A 118 -16.07 -4.17 8.67
N LYS A 119 -16.38 -5.42 8.97
CA LYS A 119 -15.91 -6.57 8.19
C LYS A 119 -16.44 -6.55 6.75
N ASP A 120 -17.74 -6.24 6.58
CA ASP A 120 -18.36 -6.20 5.25
C ASP A 120 -17.85 -5.02 4.42
N ASN A 121 -17.61 -3.86 5.04
CA ASN A 121 -17.05 -2.71 4.36
C ASN A 121 -15.59 -2.98 3.95
N TYR A 122 -14.83 -3.67 4.79
CA TYR A 122 -13.45 -4.07 4.43
C TYR A 122 -13.46 -5.10 3.29
N GLN A 123 -14.36 -6.10 3.33
CA GLN A 123 -14.54 -7.05 2.24
C GLN A 123 -14.90 -6.33 0.93
N THR A 124 -15.81 -5.36 0.98
CA THR A 124 -16.17 -4.55 -0.20
C THR A 124 -14.96 -3.83 -0.81
N LEU A 125 -14.07 -3.31 0.03
CA LEU A 125 -12.81 -2.70 -0.46
C LEU A 125 -11.91 -3.73 -1.15
N ILE A 126 -11.75 -4.92 -0.55
CA ILE A 126 -10.98 -6.03 -1.13
C ILE A 126 -11.58 -6.42 -2.48
N ASP A 127 -12.89 -6.66 -2.54
CA ASP A 127 -13.60 -7.07 -3.75
C ASP A 127 -13.43 -6.03 -4.87
N THR A 128 -13.45 -4.74 -4.52
CA THR A 128 -13.26 -3.66 -5.49
C THR A 128 -11.89 -3.74 -6.17
N TYR A 129 -10.83 -3.96 -5.40
CA TYR A 129 -9.48 -4.11 -5.99
C TYR A 129 -9.33 -5.44 -6.75
N GLN A 130 -9.89 -6.55 -6.26
CA GLN A 130 -9.86 -7.85 -6.94
C GLN A 130 -10.52 -7.79 -8.33
N ASN A 131 -11.56 -6.95 -8.49
CA ASN A 131 -12.30 -6.79 -9.74
C ASN A 131 -11.69 -5.76 -10.70
N LEU A 132 -10.55 -5.15 -10.41
CA LEU A 132 -9.83 -4.29 -11.35
C LEU A 132 -9.35 -5.08 -12.57
N LYS A 133 -9.26 -4.42 -13.71
CA LYS A 133 -8.77 -5.05 -14.96
C LYS A 133 -7.34 -5.56 -14.84
N SER A 134 -6.53 -4.92 -14.00
CA SER A 134 -5.16 -5.34 -13.72
C SER A 134 -5.06 -6.62 -12.88
N HIS A 135 -6.16 -7.08 -12.24
CA HIS A 135 -6.18 -8.24 -11.33
C HIS A 135 -5.02 -8.23 -10.32
N PRO A 136 -4.91 -7.21 -9.48
CA PRO A 136 -3.74 -7.01 -8.65
C PRO A 136 -3.55 -8.11 -7.60
N ARG A 137 -2.30 -8.40 -7.26
CA ARG A 137 -1.94 -9.09 -6.04
C ARG A 137 -2.25 -8.18 -4.85
N ILE A 138 -3.11 -8.61 -3.95
CA ILE A 138 -3.52 -7.84 -2.77
C ILE A 138 -2.80 -8.38 -1.54
N ILE A 139 -2.20 -7.49 -0.76
CA ILE A 139 -1.52 -7.77 0.49
C ILE A 139 -2.17 -6.93 1.58
N LEU A 140 -2.74 -7.56 2.59
CA LEU A 140 -3.26 -6.86 3.75
C LEU A 140 -2.14 -6.61 4.77
N LEU A 141 -2.15 -5.44 5.37
CA LEU A 141 -1.27 -5.08 6.46
C LEU A 141 -2.09 -4.90 7.72
N THR A 142 -1.74 -5.60 8.81
CA THR A 142 -2.39 -5.33 10.10
C THR A 142 -2.11 -3.89 10.53
N PRO A 143 -3.03 -3.27 11.29
CA PRO A 143 -2.69 -2.00 11.94
C PRO A 143 -1.44 -2.19 12.81
N ILE A 144 -0.67 -1.12 12.98
CA ILE A 144 0.45 -1.13 13.92
C ILE A 144 -0.07 -1.09 15.37
N ARG A 145 0.75 -1.55 16.31
CA ARG A 145 0.48 -1.36 17.75
C ARG A 145 0.58 0.13 18.07
N CYS A 146 -0.31 0.63 18.91
CA CYS A 146 -0.23 1.98 19.46
C CYS A 146 -0.32 1.94 20.99
N PHE A 147 0.24 2.95 21.66
CA PHE A 147 0.42 3.00 23.11
C PHE A 147 -0.32 4.19 23.72
N LEU A 148 -1.53 4.38 23.26
CA LEU A 148 -2.39 5.47 23.66
C LEU A 148 -3.00 5.22 25.04
N PRO A 149 -3.15 6.27 25.88
CA PRO A 149 -3.85 6.16 27.13
C PRO A 149 -5.30 5.72 26.94
N GLU A 150 -5.87 5.09 27.98
CA GLU A 150 -7.30 4.79 28.02
C GLU A 150 -8.12 6.09 27.85
N GLY A 151 -9.20 6.02 27.07
CA GLY A 151 -10.04 7.18 26.76
C GLY A 151 -9.54 8.06 25.61
N SER A 152 -8.40 7.72 24.98
CA SER A 152 -7.98 8.38 23.75
C SER A 152 -8.99 8.22 22.64
N GLU A 153 -9.01 9.17 21.69
CA GLU A 153 -9.91 9.13 20.52
C GLU A 153 -9.72 7.84 19.70
N ILE A 154 -8.48 7.42 19.46
CA ILE A 154 -8.15 6.11 18.90
C ILE A 154 -8.03 5.11 20.05
N ASN A 155 -8.69 3.96 19.91
CA ASN A 155 -8.71 2.95 20.96
C ASN A 155 -7.74 1.79 20.64
N ALA A 156 -6.62 1.76 21.38
CA ALA A 156 -5.57 0.75 21.21
C ALA A 156 -6.09 -0.69 21.44
N GLN A 157 -6.98 -0.90 22.42
CA GLN A 157 -7.52 -2.21 22.73
C GLN A 157 -8.45 -2.72 21.63
N LEU A 158 -9.24 -1.83 21.00
CA LEU A 158 -10.07 -2.22 19.84
C LEU A 158 -9.20 -2.56 18.63
N ILE A 159 -8.09 -1.85 18.43
CA ILE A 159 -7.13 -2.20 17.36
C ILE A 159 -6.61 -3.62 17.58
N GLU A 160 -6.17 -3.94 18.80
CA GLU A 160 -5.59 -5.24 19.13
C GLU A 160 -6.61 -6.38 19.08
N ASN A 161 -7.79 -6.17 19.67
CA ASN A 161 -8.71 -7.25 19.97
C ASN A 161 -9.84 -7.42 18.94
N GLU A 162 -10.14 -6.41 18.14
CA GLU A 162 -11.22 -6.47 17.13
C GLU A 162 -10.73 -6.18 15.72
N VAL A 163 -10.03 -5.05 15.48
CA VAL A 163 -9.62 -4.66 14.11
C VAL A 163 -8.56 -5.60 13.54
N ARG A 164 -7.48 -5.85 14.27
CA ARG A 164 -6.40 -6.75 13.83
C ARG A 164 -6.91 -8.16 13.51
N PRO A 165 -7.64 -8.84 14.42
CA PRO A 165 -8.18 -10.17 14.13
C PRO A 165 -9.12 -10.20 12.93
N THR A 166 -9.90 -9.13 12.71
CA THR A 166 -10.79 -9.04 11.53
C THR A 166 -9.98 -8.95 10.24
N VAL A 167 -8.88 -8.17 10.21
CA VAL A 167 -8.00 -8.08 9.04
C VAL A 167 -7.32 -9.42 8.77
N GLU A 168 -6.85 -10.11 9.82
CA GLU A 168 -6.26 -11.45 9.71
C GLU A 168 -7.27 -12.49 9.18
N GLU A 169 -8.51 -12.46 9.67
CA GLU A 169 -9.59 -13.32 9.20
C GLU A 169 -9.94 -13.06 7.73
N LEU A 170 -10.00 -11.78 7.31
CA LEU A 170 -10.28 -11.41 5.93
C LEU A 170 -9.17 -11.87 4.99
N ALA A 171 -7.90 -11.76 5.40
CA ALA A 171 -6.78 -12.28 4.63
C ALA A 171 -6.93 -13.79 4.42
N TRP A 172 -7.19 -14.53 5.49
CA TRP A 172 -7.41 -15.98 5.43
C TRP A 172 -8.59 -16.37 4.53
N LYS A 173 -9.75 -15.74 4.75
CA LYS A 173 -10.98 -16.00 3.99
C LYS A 173 -10.82 -15.80 2.49
N ASN A 174 -10.08 -14.75 2.11
CA ASN A 174 -9.87 -14.38 0.71
C ASN A 174 -8.58 -14.97 0.13
N GLN A 175 -7.84 -15.80 0.88
CA GLN A 175 -6.55 -16.38 0.48
C GLN A 175 -5.53 -15.31 0.05
N LEU A 176 -5.53 -14.16 0.76
CA LEU A 176 -4.62 -13.05 0.54
C LEU A 176 -3.38 -13.16 1.42
N GLU A 177 -2.31 -12.58 0.95
CA GLU A 177 -1.13 -12.39 1.78
C GLU A 177 -1.38 -11.35 2.88
N ILE A 178 -0.71 -11.54 4.02
CA ILE A 178 -0.77 -10.61 5.14
C ILE A 178 0.62 -10.32 5.69
N ILE A 179 0.87 -9.04 5.97
CA ILE A 179 2.05 -8.59 6.71
C ILE A 179 1.59 -8.17 8.09
N ASN A 180 2.05 -8.90 9.11
CA ASN A 180 1.72 -8.59 10.50
C ASN A 180 2.61 -7.46 11.03
N LEU A 181 2.19 -6.22 10.81
CA LEU A 181 2.87 -5.05 11.33
C LEU A 181 2.71 -4.89 12.84
N PHE A 182 1.64 -5.44 13.44
CA PHE A 182 1.35 -5.29 14.87
C PHE A 182 2.46 -5.86 15.77
N ASN A 183 3.07 -6.95 15.33
CA ASN A 183 4.14 -7.64 16.07
C ASN A 183 5.56 -7.37 15.54
N LEU A 184 5.70 -6.47 14.55
CA LEU A 184 6.95 -6.30 13.79
C LEU A 184 8.16 -5.96 14.68
N PHE A 185 7.97 -5.12 15.70
CA PHE A 185 9.07 -4.64 16.55
C PHE A 185 9.09 -5.28 17.96
N GLY A 186 8.22 -6.25 18.25
CA GLY A 186 8.15 -6.88 19.58
C GLY A 186 8.06 -5.83 20.69
N ASP A 187 8.99 -5.86 21.65
CA ASP A 187 9.04 -4.92 22.76
C ASP A 187 9.73 -3.57 22.43
N GLN A 188 10.24 -3.41 21.21
CA GLN A 188 10.97 -2.20 20.80
C GLN A 188 10.07 -1.11 20.20
N TRP A 189 8.76 -1.31 20.14
CA TRP A 189 7.81 -0.35 19.58
C TRP A 189 7.96 1.06 20.11
N ASP A 190 8.19 1.22 21.43
CA ASP A 190 8.28 2.53 22.06
C ASP A 190 9.42 3.39 21.50
N SER A 191 10.51 2.77 21.06
CA SER A 191 11.67 3.45 20.49
C SER A 191 11.49 3.92 19.06
N VAL A 192 10.49 3.36 18.35
CA VAL A 192 10.21 3.67 16.94
C VAL A 192 8.92 4.46 16.74
N MET A 193 8.29 4.91 17.83
CA MET A 193 7.08 5.73 17.78
C MET A 193 7.39 7.21 18.00
N LEU A 194 6.64 8.05 17.30
CA LEU A 194 6.61 9.49 17.61
C LEU A 194 6.09 9.74 19.04
N PRO A 195 6.29 10.93 19.60
CA PRO A 195 5.81 11.26 20.97
C PRO A 195 4.30 11.07 21.16
N ASP A 196 3.51 11.10 20.10
CA ASP A 196 2.07 10.85 20.14
C ASP A 196 1.68 9.39 20.36
N LYS A 197 2.64 8.47 20.36
CA LYS A 197 2.44 7.03 20.61
C LYS A 197 1.46 6.33 19.65
N LEU A 198 1.15 6.98 18.54
CA LEU A 198 0.26 6.49 17.49
C LEU A 198 0.98 6.33 16.14
N HIS A 199 1.86 7.27 15.81
CA HIS A 199 2.55 7.26 14.52
C HIS A 199 3.99 6.77 14.68
N PRO A 200 4.47 5.89 13.79
CA PRO A 200 5.89 5.53 13.73
C PRO A 200 6.75 6.70 13.24
N SER A 201 8.01 6.73 13.71
CA SER A 201 9.00 7.73 13.29
C SER A 201 9.64 7.41 11.94
#